data_27a33281ace2e0ddacd6172a294b6146
#
_entry.id   27a33281ace2e0ddacd6172a294b6146
#
_cell.length_a   1.000
_cell.length_b   1.000
_cell.length_c   1.000
_cell.angle_alpha   90.00
_cell.angle_beta   90.00
_cell.angle_gamma   90.00
#
_symmetry.space_group_name_H-M   'P 1'
#
loop_
_entity.id
_entity.type
_entity.pdbx_description
1 polymer ?
#
loop_
_entity_poly.entity_id
_entity_poly.type
_entity_poly.pdbx_seq_one_letter_code
_entity_poly.pdbx_strand_id
1 'polypeptide(L)'
;MVRCDECLRANPPTRVNCLYCAAVLPLNETTINLQKPALRPLEKWEQGYNNIILPPAANPPQELAAAALHEAAALLRLPPADLALILSLKTPLPVARAAAIDEALLVERRLGSLGINTCIVADAEPGTDAMGPAKVRALGIDDTRVYAFQTPEAPAIQISWSDFVLFVVGRLIVKRVELKEQKGARAENRILDAREFVTDETVVDLYTRNQTTPYRITANSFDFSCLSTRKGLLASENISRLIDFLRERAPHAQYDDSFNSVRKALDFIWPSEQQNISSGWRRERPGKYSIGSVTELSNEMQFLRYSRLRYHFHRKADKENDHA
;
A
#
# COMPACT_ATOMS: atom_id res chain seq x y z
N MET A 1 -24.88 20.45 -21.11
CA MET A 1 -24.22 19.63 -22.14
C MET A 1 -22.81 20.16 -22.32
N VAL A 2 -21.82 19.24 -22.32
CA VAL A 2 -20.40 19.56 -22.58
C VAL A 2 -20.05 19.07 -23.97
N ARG A 3 -19.42 19.91 -24.79
CA ARG A 3 -18.99 19.54 -26.14
C ARG A 3 -17.59 18.94 -26.08
N CYS A 4 -17.40 17.81 -26.75
CA CYS A 4 -16.09 17.17 -26.85
C CYS A 4 -15.23 17.95 -27.85
N ASP A 5 -13.98 18.28 -27.46
CA ASP A 5 -13.06 19.02 -28.32
C ASP A 5 -12.57 18.19 -29.53
N GLU A 6 -12.51 16.87 -29.37
CA GLU A 6 -12.05 15.94 -30.42
C GLU A 6 -13.11 15.64 -31.48
N CYS A 7 -14.33 15.23 -31.07
CA CYS A 7 -15.36 14.81 -32.00
C CYS A 7 -16.52 15.79 -32.13
N LEU A 8 -16.49 16.91 -31.41
CA LEU A 8 -17.45 18.03 -31.39
C LEU A 8 -18.88 17.62 -30.98
N ARG A 9 -19.10 16.39 -30.50
CA ARG A 9 -20.41 15.92 -30.08
C ARG A 9 -20.73 16.35 -28.65
N ALA A 10 -22.01 16.62 -28.39
CA ALA A 10 -22.50 17.01 -27.09
C ALA A 10 -22.64 15.80 -26.15
N ASN A 11 -22.21 15.96 -24.92
CA ASN A 11 -22.20 14.95 -23.86
C ASN A 11 -22.93 15.48 -22.62
N PRO A 12 -23.47 14.60 -21.76
CA PRO A 12 -23.97 15.00 -20.46
C PRO A 12 -22.85 15.63 -19.62
N PRO A 13 -23.14 16.70 -18.84
CA PRO A 13 -22.12 17.37 -18.03
C PRO A 13 -21.58 16.54 -16.86
N THR A 14 -22.20 15.38 -16.60
CA THR A 14 -21.80 14.44 -15.54
C THR A 14 -20.68 13.48 -15.96
N ARG A 15 -20.28 13.51 -17.24
CA ARG A 15 -19.29 12.60 -17.81
C ARG A 15 -17.90 13.20 -17.80
N VAL A 16 -16.90 12.37 -17.52
CA VAL A 16 -15.49 12.74 -17.63
C VAL A 16 -14.98 12.47 -19.06
N ASN A 17 -15.47 11.40 -19.69
CA ASN A 17 -15.06 11.01 -21.04
C ASN A 17 -16.22 11.07 -22.02
N CYS A 18 -15.91 11.38 -23.26
CA CYS A 18 -16.87 11.44 -24.37
C CYS A 18 -17.49 10.06 -24.63
N LEU A 19 -18.82 10.03 -24.79
CA LEU A 19 -19.57 8.80 -25.10
C LEU A 19 -19.24 8.23 -26.47
N TYR A 20 -18.69 9.04 -27.37
CA TYR A 20 -18.55 8.70 -28.80
C TYR A 20 -17.11 8.34 -29.20
N CYS A 21 -16.12 9.08 -28.67
CA CYS A 21 -14.71 8.88 -29.03
C CYS A 21 -13.82 8.57 -27.82
N ALA A 22 -14.42 8.45 -26.62
CA ALA A 22 -13.74 8.22 -25.35
C ALA A 22 -12.70 9.32 -24.94
N ALA A 23 -12.52 10.38 -25.72
CA ALA A 23 -11.66 11.50 -25.36
C ALA A 23 -12.16 12.18 -24.08
N VAL A 24 -11.24 12.76 -23.33
CA VAL A 24 -11.56 13.51 -22.11
C VAL A 24 -12.38 14.74 -22.46
N LEU A 25 -13.43 15.00 -21.69
CA LEU A 25 -14.25 16.19 -21.86
C LEU A 25 -13.62 17.37 -21.10
N PRO A 26 -13.70 18.60 -21.68
CA PRO A 26 -13.12 19.75 -21.02
C PRO A 26 -13.73 19.99 -19.65
N LEU A 27 -12.86 20.15 -18.66
CA LEU A 27 -13.21 20.49 -17.29
C LEU A 27 -13.39 22.00 -17.19
N ASN A 28 -14.60 22.47 -16.96
CA ASN A 28 -14.87 23.87 -16.69
C ASN A 28 -15.52 24.05 -15.29
N GLU A 29 -15.38 25.24 -14.73
CA GLU A 29 -15.83 25.56 -13.38
C GLU A 29 -17.32 25.26 -13.14
N THR A 30 -18.15 25.39 -14.18
CA THR A 30 -19.58 25.15 -14.09
C THR A 30 -19.98 23.67 -14.12
N THR A 31 -19.14 22.81 -14.69
CA THR A 31 -19.45 21.38 -14.86
C THR A 31 -18.70 20.48 -13.87
N ILE A 32 -17.62 20.97 -13.26
CA ILE A 32 -16.77 20.18 -12.36
C ILE A 32 -17.58 19.57 -11.20
N ASN A 33 -18.55 20.29 -10.65
CA ASN A 33 -19.39 19.82 -9.57
C ASN A 33 -20.43 18.77 -9.99
N LEU A 34 -20.70 18.66 -11.28
CA LEU A 34 -21.64 17.69 -11.84
C LEU A 34 -20.96 16.38 -12.27
N GLN A 35 -19.66 16.44 -12.53
CA GLN A 35 -18.88 15.26 -12.92
C GLN A 35 -18.62 14.39 -11.69
N LYS A 36 -18.80 13.09 -11.85
CA LYS A 36 -18.53 12.11 -10.78
C LYS A 36 -17.41 11.20 -11.22
N PRO A 37 -16.34 11.07 -10.42
CA PRO A 37 -15.27 10.09 -10.69
C PRO A 37 -15.86 8.68 -10.62
N ALA A 38 -15.40 7.81 -11.51
CA ALA A 38 -15.83 6.41 -11.52
C ALA A 38 -15.19 5.61 -10.39
N LEU A 39 -13.93 5.93 -10.05
CA LEU A 39 -13.12 5.28 -8.99
C LEU A 39 -13.36 3.76 -8.95
N ARG A 40 -13.28 3.12 -10.14
CA ARG A 40 -13.41 1.68 -10.23
C ARG A 40 -12.22 0.99 -9.59
N PRO A 41 -12.38 -0.21 -9.03
CA PRO A 41 -11.24 -1.03 -8.66
C PRO A 41 -10.34 -1.27 -9.87
N LEU A 42 -9.03 -1.18 -9.67
CA LEU A 42 -8.04 -1.48 -10.69
C LEU A 42 -7.63 -2.95 -10.58
N GLU A 43 -7.42 -3.57 -11.73
CA GLU A 43 -6.83 -4.90 -11.80
C GLU A 43 -5.36 -4.88 -11.34
N LYS A 44 -4.82 -6.03 -10.96
CA LYS A 44 -3.45 -6.14 -10.41
C LYS A 44 -2.36 -5.61 -11.34
N TRP A 45 -2.56 -5.74 -12.66
CA TRP A 45 -1.62 -5.30 -13.70
C TRP A 45 -1.82 -3.85 -14.15
N GLU A 46 -2.92 -3.20 -13.72
CA GLU A 46 -3.19 -1.82 -14.10
C GLU A 46 -2.38 -0.87 -13.24
N GLN A 47 -1.74 0.10 -13.91
CA GLN A 47 -1.13 1.26 -13.26
C GLN A 47 -2.20 2.33 -13.06
N GLY A 48 -2.18 2.99 -11.92
CA GLY A 48 -3.13 4.03 -11.56
C GLY A 48 -2.46 5.29 -11.02
N TYR A 49 -3.31 6.23 -10.63
CA TYR A 49 -2.94 7.52 -10.07
C TYR A 49 -3.58 7.65 -8.69
N ASN A 50 -2.77 7.90 -7.69
CA ASN A 50 -3.22 8.02 -6.31
C ASN A 50 -3.38 9.49 -5.94
N ASN A 51 -4.55 9.88 -5.43
CA ASN A 51 -4.72 11.17 -4.78
C ASN A 51 -4.26 11.04 -3.33
N ILE A 52 -3.17 11.71 -3.00
CA ILE A 52 -2.52 11.67 -1.70
C ILE A 52 -2.89 12.94 -0.93
N ILE A 53 -3.47 12.82 0.25
CA ILE A 53 -3.68 13.94 1.16
C ILE A 53 -2.33 14.46 1.62
N LEU A 54 -2.15 15.77 1.56
CA LEU A 54 -1.01 16.46 2.15
C LEU A 54 -1.37 16.95 3.56
N PRO A 55 -0.47 16.79 4.54
CA PRO A 55 -0.66 17.37 5.85
C PRO A 55 -0.90 18.89 5.74
N PRO A 56 -1.81 19.46 6.53
CA PRO A 56 -2.05 20.90 6.50
C PRO A 56 -0.78 21.66 6.87
N ALA A 57 -0.42 22.65 6.05
CA ALA A 57 0.76 23.51 6.30
C ALA A 57 0.57 24.42 7.52
N ALA A 58 -0.68 24.72 7.90
CA ALA A 58 -1.01 25.61 9.01
C ALA A 58 -1.18 24.86 10.33
N ASN A 59 -0.67 25.43 11.40
CA ASN A 59 -0.84 24.98 12.79
C ASN A 59 -1.59 26.07 13.57
N PRO A 60 -2.84 25.88 14.06
CA PRO A 60 -3.62 24.65 14.07
C PRO A 60 -4.25 24.33 12.69
N PRO A 61 -4.50 23.06 12.38
CA PRO A 61 -5.21 22.68 11.16
C PRO A 61 -6.61 23.27 11.18
N GLN A 62 -7.04 23.85 10.07
CA GLN A 62 -8.41 24.35 9.92
C GLN A 62 -9.36 23.17 10.02
N GLU A 63 -10.27 23.19 11.01
CA GLU A 63 -11.31 22.15 11.12
C GLU A 63 -12.16 22.13 9.87
N LEU A 64 -12.21 20.98 9.21
CA LEU A 64 -13.08 20.78 8.07
C LEU A 64 -14.54 20.77 8.53
N ALA A 65 -15.40 21.57 7.90
CA ALA A 65 -16.82 21.55 8.21
C ALA A 65 -17.40 20.14 8.02
N ALA A 66 -18.27 19.68 8.91
CA ALA A 66 -18.89 18.36 8.84
C ALA A 66 -19.56 18.07 7.49
N ALA A 67 -20.18 19.08 6.88
CA ALA A 67 -20.79 18.97 5.55
C ALA A 67 -19.72 18.69 4.46
N ALA A 68 -18.57 19.37 4.49
CA ALA A 68 -17.49 19.16 3.55
C ALA A 68 -16.85 17.77 3.72
N LEU A 69 -16.69 17.30 4.97
CA LEU A 69 -16.24 15.92 5.25
C LEU A 69 -17.18 14.87 4.64
N HIS A 70 -18.49 15.02 4.81
CA HIS A 70 -19.48 14.10 4.26
C HIS A 70 -19.49 14.13 2.72
N GLU A 71 -19.37 15.32 2.11
CA GLU A 71 -19.31 15.47 0.66
C GLU A 71 -18.03 14.82 0.09
N ALA A 72 -16.87 15.07 0.71
CA ALA A 72 -15.62 14.45 0.34
C ALA A 72 -15.67 12.92 0.48
N ALA A 73 -16.21 12.41 1.58
CA ALA A 73 -16.38 10.98 1.82
C ALA A 73 -17.28 10.33 0.76
N ALA A 74 -18.39 10.99 0.39
CA ALA A 74 -19.28 10.52 -0.67
C ALA A 74 -18.60 10.54 -2.05
N LEU A 75 -17.80 11.57 -2.36
CA LEU A 75 -16.99 11.66 -3.58
C LEU A 75 -16.00 10.50 -3.68
N LEU A 76 -15.30 10.20 -2.60
CA LEU A 76 -14.26 9.17 -2.50
C LEU A 76 -14.82 7.76 -2.30
N ARG A 77 -16.12 7.63 -2.01
CA ARG A 77 -16.77 6.38 -1.61
C ARG A 77 -16.16 5.74 -0.37
N LEU A 78 -15.67 6.59 0.53
CA LEU A 78 -15.13 6.17 1.82
C LEU A 78 -16.14 6.39 2.93
N PRO A 79 -16.10 5.58 4.00
CA PRO A 79 -16.80 5.93 5.23
C PRO A 79 -16.28 7.27 5.79
N PRO A 80 -17.15 8.18 6.25
CA PRO A 80 -16.71 9.48 6.80
C PRO A 80 -15.73 9.33 7.97
N ALA A 81 -15.87 8.29 8.78
CA ALA A 81 -14.97 8.01 9.90
C ALA A 81 -13.54 7.66 9.44
N ASP A 82 -13.42 6.90 8.35
CA ASP A 82 -12.10 6.52 7.79
C ASP A 82 -11.42 7.72 7.15
N LEU A 83 -12.18 8.57 6.43
CA LEU A 83 -11.65 9.81 5.89
C LEU A 83 -11.21 10.76 7.02
N ALA A 84 -12.00 10.90 8.08
CA ALA A 84 -11.65 11.70 9.25
C ALA A 84 -10.37 11.17 9.93
N LEU A 85 -10.23 9.84 10.06
CA LEU A 85 -9.02 9.21 10.56
C LEU A 85 -7.80 9.57 9.69
N ILE A 86 -7.91 9.40 8.38
CA ILE A 86 -6.82 9.74 7.44
C ILE A 86 -6.43 11.22 7.54
N LEU A 87 -7.43 12.13 7.62
CA LEU A 87 -7.20 13.56 7.76
C LEU A 87 -6.54 13.95 9.10
N SER A 88 -6.80 13.19 10.16
CA SER A 88 -6.22 13.44 11.49
C SER A 88 -4.73 13.09 11.55
N LEU A 89 -4.25 12.26 10.63
CA LEU A 89 -2.87 11.82 10.59
C LEU A 89 -2.01 12.87 9.86
N LYS A 90 -0.95 13.30 10.50
CA LYS A 90 -0.01 14.28 9.93
C LYS A 90 0.96 13.62 8.93
N THR A 91 0.44 12.71 8.09
CA THR A 91 1.23 11.89 7.15
C THR A 91 0.56 11.90 5.78
N PRO A 92 1.31 12.04 4.67
CA PRO A 92 0.75 11.88 3.35
C PRO A 92 0.16 10.47 3.17
N LEU A 93 -1.14 10.38 2.86
CA LEU A 93 -1.88 9.13 2.72
C LEU A 93 -2.80 9.16 1.50
N PRO A 94 -2.99 8.03 0.80
CA PRO A 94 -3.91 7.95 -0.32
C PRO A 94 -5.35 8.00 0.17
N VAL A 95 -6.19 8.67 -0.60
CA VAL A 95 -7.66 8.72 -0.38
C VAL A 95 -8.45 8.26 -1.58
N ALA A 96 -7.83 8.21 -2.76
CA ALA A 96 -8.42 7.63 -3.95
C ALA A 96 -7.33 7.04 -4.84
N ARG A 97 -7.69 6.07 -5.67
CA ARG A 97 -6.86 5.55 -6.75
C ARG A 97 -7.69 5.51 -8.02
N ALA A 98 -7.32 6.32 -9.00
CA ALA A 98 -7.99 6.44 -10.29
C ALA A 98 -7.25 5.68 -11.38
N ALA A 99 -7.99 5.18 -12.38
CA ALA A 99 -7.40 4.49 -13.52
C ALA A 99 -6.76 5.46 -14.54
N ALA A 100 -7.23 6.71 -14.58
CA ALA A 100 -6.76 7.73 -15.51
C ALA A 100 -6.38 9.02 -14.77
N ILE A 101 -5.39 9.72 -15.33
CA ILE A 101 -4.91 11.00 -14.76
C ILE A 101 -6.02 12.05 -14.66
N ASP A 102 -6.90 12.12 -15.69
CA ASP A 102 -7.99 13.12 -15.71
C ASP A 102 -9.00 12.88 -14.60
N GLU A 103 -9.24 11.62 -14.25
CA GLU A 103 -10.09 11.26 -13.12
C GLU A 103 -9.43 11.66 -11.79
N ALA A 104 -8.12 11.44 -11.65
CA ALA A 104 -7.36 11.89 -10.49
C ALA A 104 -7.37 13.41 -10.34
N LEU A 105 -7.20 14.15 -11.47
CA LEU A 105 -7.30 15.61 -11.50
C LEU A 105 -8.69 16.12 -11.10
N LEU A 106 -9.75 15.44 -11.53
CA LEU A 106 -11.12 15.76 -11.10
C LEU A 106 -11.27 15.61 -9.58
N VAL A 107 -10.78 14.49 -9.02
CA VAL A 107 -10.81 14.25 -7.57
C VAL A 107 -10.03 15.33 -6.83
N GLU A 108 -8.79 15.63 -7.28
CA GLU A 108 -7.93 16.66 -6.66
C GLU A 108 -8.63 18.03 -6.61
N ARG A 109 -9.19 18.49 -7.74
CA ARG A 109 -9.90 19.79 -7.80
C ARG A 109 -11.14 19.82 -6.89
N ARG A 110 -11.92 18.74 -6.88
CA ARG A 110 -13.10 18.62 -6.01
C ARG A 110 -12.74 18.64 -4.53
N LEU A 111 -11.70 17.89 -4.14
CA LEU A 111 -11.19 17.90 -2.76
C LEU A 111 -10.64 19.28 -2.39
N GLY A 112 -9.90 19.93 -3.31
CA GLY A 112 -9.42 21.30 -3.13
C GLY A 112 -10.54 22.31 -2.88
N SER A 113 -11.66 22.22 -3.61
CA SER A 113 -12.83 23.07 -3.38
C SER A 113 -13.50 22.86 -2.01
N LEU A 114 -13.29 21.70 -1.40
CA LEU A 114 -13.76 21.36 -0.04
C LEU A 114 -12.72 21.67 1.05
N GLY A 115 -11.56 22.26 0.68
CA GLY A 115 -10.50 22.59 1.62
C GLY A 115 -9.55 21.45 1.95
N ILE A 116 -9.58 20.35 1.18
CA ILE A 116 -8.69 19.20 1.36
C ILE A 116 -7.59 19.25 0.29
N ASN A 117 -6.36 19.54 0.72
CA ASN A 117 -5.21 19.59 -0.18
C ASN A 117 -4.72 18.18 -0.49
N THR A 118 -4.61 17.88 -1.78
CA THR A 118 -4.07 16.61 -2.27
C THR A 118 -3.04 16.85 -3.35
N CYS A 119 -2.19 15.85 -3.61
CA CYS A 119 -1.37 15.78 -4.81
C CYS A 119 -1.57 14.42 -5.47
N ILE A 120 -1.26 14.34 -6.75
CA ILE A 120 -1.37 13.10 -7.52
C ILE A 120 0.01 12.45 -7.60
N VAL A 121 0.05 11.15 -7.27
CA VAL A 121 1.26 10.32 -7.38
C VAL A 121 0.90 9.09 -8.23
N ALA A 122 1.58 8.92 -9.37
CA ALA A 122 1.41 7.73 -10.19
C ALA A 122 1.98 6.48 -9.51
N ASP A 123 1.39 5.32 -9.75
CA ASP A 123 1.90 4.06 -9.20
C ASP A 123 3.37 3.81 -9.61
N ALA A 124 3.81 4.30 -10.76
CA ALA A 124 5.19 4.17 -11.25
C ALA A 124 6.19 5.13 -10.58
N GLU A 125 5.74 6.29 -10.03
CA GLU A 125 6.65 7.30 -9.48
C GLU A 125 7.44 6.86 -8.24
N PRO A 126 6.86 6.12 -7.26
CA PRO A 126 7.60 5.69 -6.08
C PRO A 126 8.66 4.60 -6.33
N GLY A 127 9.06 4.36 -7.56
CA GLY A 127 10.00 3.28 -7.90
C GLY A 127 9.33 1.91 -7.78
N THR A 128 8.13 1.78 -8.31
CA THR A 128 7.38 0.53 -8.38
C THR A 128 7.92 -0.45 -9.41
N ASP A 129 9.12 -0.21 -9.93
CA ASP A 129 9.76 -1.19 -10.78
C ASP A 129 9.65 -2.58 -10.15
N ALA A 130 9.21 -3.51 -10.95
CA ALA A 130 8.67 -4.82 -10.68
C ALA A 130 9.39 -5.72 -9.66
N MET A 131 10.47 -5.29 -9.07
CA MET A 131 11.21 -6.04 -8.06
C MET A 131 10.62 -5.76 -6.67
N GLY A 132 10.16 -6.83 -6.00
CA GLY A 132 9.78 -6.78 -4.59
C GLY A 132 10.91 -6.28 -3.69
N PRO A 133 10.66 -6.08 -2.41
CA PRO A 133 11.69 -5.66 -1.46
C PRO A 133 12.83 -6.68 -1.39
N ALA A 134 14.04 -6.22 -1.18
CA ALA A 134 15.20 -7.07 -0.97
C ALA A 134 15.09 -7.74 0.41
N LYS A 135 14.72 -9.02 0.45
CA LYS A 135 14.55 -9.76 1.70
C LYS A 135 15.90 -10.00 2.37
N VAL A 136 16.03 -9.57 3.63
CA VAL A 136 17.23 -9.76 4.46
C VAL A 136 16.95 -10.83 5.49
N ARG A 137 17.86 -11.80 5.58
CA ARG A 137 17.75 -12.96 6.47
C ARG A 137 18.60 -12.85 7.73
N ALA A 138 19.69 -12.10 7.65
CA ALA A 138 20.59 -11.85 8.78
C ALA A 138 21.30 -10.51 8.61
N LEU A 139 21.78 -9.94 9.72
CA LEU A 139 22.65 -8.78 9.72
C LEU A 139 23.95 -9.11 10.45
N GLY A 140 25.08 -8.72 9.86
CA GLY A 140 26.34 -8.49 10.57
C GLY A 140 26.45 -7.00 10.90
N ILE A 141 27.00 -6.67 12.05
CA ILE A 141 27.03 -5.29 12.55
C ILE A 141 28.44 -4.97 13.02
N ASP A 142 28.97 -3.86 12.55
CA ASP A 142 30.15 -3.21 13.14
C ASP A 142 29.85 -1.76 13.50
N ASP A 143 30.85 -1.01 13.99
CA ASP A 143 30.64 0.36 14.45
C ASP A 143 30.31 1.34 13.32
N THR A 144 30.67 1.04 12.08
CA THR A 144 30.54 1.94 10.93
C THR A 144 29.52 1.46 9.89
N ARG A 145 29.26 0.15 9.84
CA ARG A 145 28.50 -0.49 8.76
C ARG A 145 27.60 -1.61 9.25
N VAL A 146 26.63 -1.89 8.40
CA VAL A 146 25.75 -3.07 8.47
C VAL A 146 26.06 -3.94 7.24
N TYR A 147 26.12 -5.25 7.45
CA TYR A 147 26.27 -6.26 6.43
C TYR A 147 24.95 -7.02 6.31
N ALA A 148 24.21 -6.77 5.24
CA ALA A 148 22.92 -7.43 5.04
C ALA A 148 23.09 -8.70 4.20
N PHE A 149 22.59 -9.83 4.73
CA PHE A 149 22.64 -11.13 4.06
C PHE A 149 21.23 -11.51 3.59
N GLN A 150 21.09 -11.76 2.30
CA GLN A 150 19.83 -12.21 1.68
C GLN A 150 19.72 -13.73 1.70
N THR A 151 20.81 -14.43 1.43
CA THR A 151 20.97 -15.89 1.57
C THR A 151 22.32 -16.17 2.17
N PRO A 152 22.54 -17.40 2.75
CA PRO A 152 23.85 -17.77 3.31
C PRO A 152 25.00 -17.76 2.29
N GLU A 153 24.69 -18.00 1.00
CA GLU A 153 25.67 -18.13 -0.07
C GLU A 153 25.96 -16.80 -0.78
N ALA A 154 25.05 -15.82 -0.65
CA ALA A 154 25.22 -14.53 -1.32
C ALA A 154 26.23 -13.66 -0.56
N PRO A 155 27.03 -12.85 -1.29
CA PRO A 155 27.90 -11.87 -0.65
C PRO A 155 27.06 -10.85 0.15
N ALA A 156 27.59 -10.45 1.30
CA ALA A 156 26.94 -9.46 2.15
C ALA A 156 26.88 -8.09 1.45
N ILE A 157 25.73 -7.45 1.52
CA ILE A 157 25.57 -6.08 1.07
C ILE A 157 26.02 -5.17 2.21
N GLN A 158 27.04 -4.33 1.91
CA GLN A 158 27.59 -3.39 2.88
C GLN A 158 26.80 -2.07 2.82
N ILE A 159 26.33 -1.60 3.96
CA ILE A 159 25.56 -0.37 4.11
C ILE A 159 26.17 0.45 5.25
N SER A 160 26.52 1.70 4.99
CA SER A 160 26.95 2.59 6.05
C SER A 160 25.76 2.98 6.94
N TRP A 161 26.00 3.18 8.25
CA TRP A 161 24.96 3.68 9.13
C TRP A 161 24.42 5.05 8.68
N SER A 162 25.26 5.90 8.09
CA SER A 162 24.90 7.21 7.55
C SER A 162 24.00 7.14 6.31
N ASP A 163 23.95 5.99 5.63
CA ASP A 163 23.16 5.83 4.41
C ASP A 163 21.68 5.53 4.69
N PHE A 164 21.34 5.06 5.90
CA PHE A 164 19.95 4.84 6.25
C PHE A 164 19.22 6.18 6.36
N VAL A 165 18.05 6.29 5.73
CA VAL A 165 17.26 7.51 5.69
C VAL A 165 15.86 7.34 6.26
N LEU A 166 15.28 6.13 6.17
CA LEU A 166 13.92 5.88 6.63
C LEU A 166 13.74 4.42 7.04
N PHE A 167 13.09 4.20 8.17
CA PHE A 167 12.60 2.91 8.65
C PHE A 167 11.08 2.93 8.67
N VAL A 168 10.44 2.04 7.92
CA VAL A 168 8.98 1.89 7.90
C VAL A 168 8.61 0.56 8.53
N VAL A 169 7.82 0.60 9.59
CA VAL A 169 7.41 -0.57 10.35
C VAL A 169 5.93 -0.86 10.13
N GLY A 170 5.59 -2.13 9.97
CA GLY A 170 4.21 -2.56 9.82
C GLY A 170 3.98 -3.98 10.32
N ARG A 171 2.75 -4.47 10.11
CA ARG A 171 2.38 -5.85 10.38
C ARG A 171 1.83 -6.49 9.12
N LEU A 172 2.45 -7.58 8.70
CA LEU A 172 1.97 -8.43 7.62
C LEU A 172 0.98 -9.43 8.18
N ILE A 173 -0.22 -9.42 7.60
CA ILE A 173 -1.27 -10.35 7.94
C ILE A 173 -1.54 -11.20 6.70
N VAL A 174 -1.34 -12.49 6.84
CA VAL A 174 -1.67 -13.48 5.82
C VAL A 174 -2.72 -14.42 6.40
N LYS A 175 -3.88 -14.43 5.77
CA LYS A 175 -4.98 -15.35 6.08
C LYS A 175 -5.03 -16.39 4.97
N ARG A 176 -4.85 -17.66 5.35
CA ARG A 176 -4.87 -18.78 4.42
C ARG A 176 -6.00 -19.73 4.80
N VAL A 177 -6.90 -19.96 3.86
CA VAL A 177 -8.01 -20.91 3.99
C VAL A 177 -7.78 -22.07 3.04
N GLU A 178 -7.63 -23.25 3.60
CA GLU A 178 -7.50 -24.50 2.85
C GLU A 178 -8.84 -25.24 2.88
N LEU A 179 -9.39 -25.51 1.71
CA LEU A 179 -10.62 -26.25 1.53
C LEU A 179 -10.34 -27.56 0.81
N LYS A 180 -10.91 -28.67 1.30
CA LYS A 180 -10.95 -29.93 0.61
C LYS A 180 -12.41 -30.28 0.32
N GLU A 181 -12.75 -30.36 -0.96
CA GLU A 181 -14.09 -30.68 -1.43
C GLU A 181 -14.11 -32.04 -2.14
N GLN A 182 -15.20 -32.76 -2.01
CA GLN A 182 -15.46 -34.00 -2.73
C GLN A 182 -16.65 -33.81 -3.65
N LYS A 183 -16.53 -34.22 -4.91
CA LYS A 183 -17.64 -34.25 -5.85
C LYS A 183 -18.47 -35.49 -5.63
N GLY A 184 -19.74 -35.32 -5.30
CA GLY A 184 -20.72 -36.39 -5.21
C GLY A 184 -21.24 -36.80 -6.58
N ALA A 185 -21.82 -38.02 -6.67
CA ALA A 185 -22.39 -38.56 -7.90
C ALA A 185 -23.59 -37.74 -8.46
N ARG A 186 -24.19 -36.85 -7.66
CA ARG A 186 -25.34 -35.99 -8.01
C ARG A 186 -25.02 -34.51 -8.10
N ALA A 187 -23.80 -34.16 -8.51
CA ALA A 187 -23.31 -32.77 -8.69
C ALA A 187 -23.27 -31.87 -7.44
N GLU A 188 -23.56 -32.35 -6.25
CA GLU A 188 -23.36 -31.59 -5.03
C GLU A 188 -21.93 -31.76 -4.52
N ASN A 189 -21.19 -30.65 -4.40
CA ASN A 189 -19.88 -30.62 -3.76
C ASN A 189 -20.07 -30.68 -2.25
N ARG A 190 -19.36 -31.62 -1.60
CA ARG A 190 -19.33 -31.72 -0.15
C ARG A 190 -17.97 -31.27 0.36
N ILE A 191 -17.97 -30.29 1.26
CA ILE A 191 -16.76 -29.88 1.96
C ILE A 191 -16.38 -31.01 2.92
N LEU A 192 -15.17 -31.56 2.75
CA LEU A 192 -14.61 -32.64 3.58
C LEU A 192 -13.79 -32.08 4.75
N ASP A 193 -13.03 -31.01 4.49
CA ASP A 193 -12.16 -30.36 5.47
C ASP A 193 -12.03 -28.88 5.13
N ALA A 194 -11.97 -28.04 6.15
CA ALA A 194 -11.74 -26.61 6.03
C ALA A 194 -10.80 -26.19 7.16
N ARG A 195 -9.68 -25.57 6.82
CA ARG A 195 -8.69 -25.09 7.78
C ARG A 195 -8.37 -23.63 7.50
N GLU A 196 -8.30 -22.85 8.56
CA GLU A 196 -7.91 -21.45 8.49
C GLU A 196 -6.62 -21.26 9.28
N PHE A 197 -5.65 -20.61 8.66
CA PHE A 197 -4.38 -20.21 9.27
C PHE A 197 -4.26 -18.69 9.15
N VAL A 198 -3.90 -18.05 10.24
CA VAL A 198 -3.62 -16.61 10.26
C VAL A 198 -2.20 -16.43 10.75
N THR A 199 -1.38 -15.80 9.91
CA THR A 199 -0.04 -15.35 10.29
C THR A 199 -0.08 -13.84 10.46
N ASP A 200 0.43 -13.34 11.57
CA ASP A 200 0.55 -11.92 11.88
C ASP A 200 1.97 -11.67 12.38
N GLU A 201 2.80 -11.03 11.54
CA GLU A 201 4.19 -10.78 11.86
C GLU A 201 4.60 -9.33 11.65
N THR A 202 5.51 -8.86 12.48
CA THR A 202 6.12 -7.54 12.30
C THR A 202 7.09 -7.58 11.14
N VAL A 203 7.06 -6.52 10.33
CA VAL A 203 7.94 -6.27 9.21
C VAL A 203 8.57 -4.89 9.36
N VAL A 204 9.81 -4.74 8.94
CA VAL A 204 10.46 -3.45 8.78
C VAL A 204 11.12 -3.36 7.40
N ASP A 205 10.85 -2.25 6.71
CA ASP A 205 11.50 -1.85 5.48
C ASP A 205 12.55 -0.76 5.81
N LEU A 206 13.79 -1.03 5.43
CA LEU A 206 14.92 -0.14 5.64
C LEU A 206 15.28 0.52 4.31
N TYR A 207 15.20 1.83 4.24
CA TYR A 207 15.57 2.61 3.06
C TYR A 207 16.91 3.29 3.24
N THR A 208 17.68 3.27 2.15
CA THR A 208 18.97 3.95 2.07
C THR A 208 18.93 5.06 1.04
N ARG A 209 19.84 6.03 1.16
CA ARG A 209 19.94 7.19 0.26
C ARG A 209 20.11 6.80 -1.21
N ASN A 210 20.81 5.71 -1.48
CA ASN A 210 21.25 5.32 -2.82
C ASN A 210 20.36 4.27 -3.48
N GLN A 211 19.35 3.73 -2.79
CA GLN A 211 18.48 2.68 -3.31
C GLN A 211 17.00 3.01 -3.11
N THR A 212 16.21 2.77 -4.16
CA THR A 212 14.74 2.89 -4.10
C THR A 212 14.05 1.63 -3.58
N THR A 213 14.73 0.47 -3.70
CA THR A 213 14.24 -0.81 -3.20
C THR A 213 14.60 -0.98 -1.74
N PRO A 214 13.62 -1.15 -0.82
CA PRO A 214 13.92 -1.32 0.59
C PRO A 214 14.51 -2.68 0.90
N TYR A 215 15.35 -2.73 1.92
CA TYR A 215 15.75 -3.96 2.59
C TYR A 215 14.67 -4.36 3.58
N ARG A 216 14.03 -5.51 3.35
CA ARG A 216 12.92 -5.99 4.19
C ARG A 216 13.37 -7.07 5.17
N ILE A 217 13.06 -6.85 6.45
CA ILE A 217 13.22 -7.83 7.52
C ILE A 217 11.84 -8.21 8.03
N THR A 218 11.55 -9.52 8.09
CA THR A 218 10.32 -10.06 8.68
C THR A 218 10.65 -10.90 9.90
N ALA A 219 9.86 -10.78 10.96
CA ALA A 219 10.15 -11.38 12.26
C ALA A 219 10.38 -12.88 12.20
N ASN A 220 9.54 -13.61 11.45
CA ASN A 220 9.57 -15.07 11.43
C ASN A 220 10.68 -15.68 10.56
N SER A 221 11.31 -14.88 9.70
CA SER A 221 12.28 -15.39 8.74
C SER A 221 13.70 -14.83 8.92
N PHE A 222 13.93 -14.08 9.99
CA PHE A 222 15.19 -13.39 10.24
C PHE A 222 15.98 -14.05 11.37
N ASP A 223 17.30 -14.17 11.17
CA ASP A 223 18.22 -14.59 12.22
C ASP A 223 18.66 -13.40 13.08
N PHE A 224 18.22 -13.39 14.32
CA PHE A 224 18.51 -12.34 15.29
C PHE A 224 19.85 -12.50 16.01
N SER A 225 20.79 -13.29 15.50
CA SER A 225 22.11 -13.49 16.13
C SER A 225 22.92 -12.18 16.26
N CYS A 226 22.63 -11.18 15.41
CA CYS A 226 23.23 -9.84 15.52
C CYS A 226 22.89 -9.11 16.82
N LEU A 227 21.82 -9.49 17.53
CA LEU A 227 21.47 -8.93 18.83
C LEU A 227 22.34 -9.46 19.99
N SER A 228 23.13 -10.50 19.77
CA SER A 228 24.01 -11.06 20.79
C SER A 228 23.28 -11.34 22.11
N THR A 229 23.72 -10.72 23.19
CA THR A 229 23.14 -10.84 24.55
C THR A 229 21.73 -10.24 24.67
N ARG A 230 21.33 -9.37 23.74
CA ARG A 230 19.97 -8.78 23.71
C ARG A 230 18.94 -9.72 23.07
N LYS A 231 19.35 -10.85 22.46
CA LYS A 231 18.44 -11.81 21.84
C LYS A 231 17.59 -12.53 22.87
N GLY A 232 16.28 -12.51 22.70
CA GLY A 232 15.30 -13.26 23.50
C GLY A 232 14.81 -14.53 22.78
N LEU A 233 13.81 -15.18 23.37
CA LEU A 233 13.23 -16.41 22.83
C LEU A 233 12.21 -16.16 21.72
N LEU A 234 11.47 -15.04 21.77
CA LEU A 234 10.37 -14.76 20.85
C LEU A 234 10.82 -13.88 19.70
N ALA A 235 10.49 -14.27 18.48
CA ALA A 235 10.79 -13.51 17.26
C ALA A 235 10.13 -12.10 17.30
N SER A 236 8.92 -12.01 17.84
CA SER A 236 8.19 -10.73 17.99
C SER A 236 8.88 -9.73 18.93
N GLU A 237 9.53 -10.21 19.99
CA GLU A 237 10.35 -9.38 20.87
C GLU A 237 11.67 -9.00 20.22
N ASN A 238 12.29 -9.95 19.53
CA ASN A 238 13.58 -9.74 18.89
C ASN A 238 13.49 -8.71 17.76
N ILE A 239 12.42 -8.71 16.97
CA ILE A 239 12.23 -7.69 15.92
C ILE A 239 12.09 -6.30 16.54
N SER A 240 11.37 -6.16 17.65
CA SER A 240 11.25 -4.88 18.36
C SER A 240 12.61 -4.40 18.88
N ARG A 241 13.38 -5.28 19.50
CA ARG A 241 14.76 -4.98 19.98
C ARG A 241 15.69 -4.61 18.82
N LEU A 242 15.53 -5.28 17.66
CA LEU A 242 16.29 -4.94 16.45
C LEU A 242 15.94 -3.54 15.94
N ILE A 243 14.66 -3.21 15.88
CA ILE A 243 14.19 -1.87 15.46
C ILE A 243 14.76 -0.79 16.39
N ASP A 244 14.67 -0.99 17.70
CA ASP A 244 15.23 -0.05 18.67
C ASP A 244 16.75 0.11 18.50
N PHE A 245 17.46 -1.00 18.31
CA PHE A 245 18.90 -0.99 18.05
C PHE A 245 19.26 -0.23 16.76
N LEU A 246 18.51 -0.44 15.66
CA LEU A 246 18.72 0.26 14.39
C LEU A 246 18.49 1.77 14.56
N ARG A 247 17.47 2.17 15.32
CA ARG A 247 17.19 3.58 15.64
C ARG A 247 18.28 4.21 16.50
N GLU A 248 18.82 3.48 17.47
CA GLU A 248 19.97 3.94 18.28
C GLU A 248 21.20 4.21 17.41
N ARG A 249 21.46 3.36 16.41
CA ARG A 249 22.64 3.45 15.54
C ARG A 249 22.49 4.44 14.37
N ALA A 250 21.28 4.66 13.91
CA ALA A 250 20.97 5.61 12.83
C ALA A 250 19.91 6.64 13.29
N PRO A 251 20.21 7.51 14.27
CA PRO A 251 19.23 8.45 14.85
C PRO A 251 18.76 9.53 13.87
N HIS A 252 19.49 9.75 12.77
CA HIS A 252 19.11 10.68 11.69
C HIS A 252 18.08 10.06 10.72
N ALA A 253 17.94 8.73 10.68
CA ALA A 253 16.92 8.09 9.87
C ALA A 253 15.52 8.35 10.44
N GLN A 254 14.58 8.73 9.58
CA GLN A 254 13.19 8.88 9.99
C GLN A 254 12.60 7.51 10.37
N TYR A 255 11.65 7.52 11.29
CA TYR A 255 10.95 6.33 11.75
C TYR A 255 9.45 6.49 11.55
N ASP A 256 8.80 5.50 10.95
CA ASP A 256 7.36 5.49 10.70
C ASP A 256 6.76 4.12 11.03
N ASP A 257 5.85 4.06 11.98
CA ASP A 257 5.05 2.89 12.36
C ASP A 257 3.54 3.11 12.17
N SER A 258 3.16 4.17 11.47
CA SER A 258 1.76 4.60 11.30
C SER A 258 0.93 3.62 10.48
N PHE A 259 1.56 2.72 9.69
CA PHE A 259 0.83 1.72 8.88
C PHE A 259 -0.18 0.93 9.69
N ASN A 260 0.18 0.54 10.92
CA ASN A 260 -0.69 -0.29 11.76
C ASN A 260 -2.01 0.39 12.13
N SER A 261 -2.01 1.71 12.28
CA SER A 261 -3.21 2.50 12.60
C SER A 261 -4.09 2.75 11.40
N VAL A 262 -3.50 2.86 10.18
CA VAL A 262 -4.23 3.25 8.96
C VAL A 262 -4.60 2.09 8.04
N ARG A 263 -4.02 0.91 8.20
CA ARG A 263 -4.18 -0.21 7.27
C ARG A 263 -5.63 -0.54 6.91
N LYS A 264 -6.57 -0.44 7.88
CA LYS A 264 -8.00 -0.70 7.64
C LYS A 264 -8.62 0.35 6.73
N ALA A 265 -8.27 1.63 6.93
CA ALA A 265 -8.74 2.70 6.07
C ALA A 265 -8.11 2.59 4.67
N LEU A 266 -6.87 2.12 4.57
CA LEU A 266 -6.21 1.89 3.28
C LEU A 266 -6.81 0.72 2.47
N ASP A 267 -7.53 -0.22 3.08
CA ASP A 267 -8.16 -1.34 2.35
C ASP A 267 -9.17 -0.88 1.28
N PHE A 268 -9.76 0.31 1.41
CA PHE A 268 -10.64 0.88 0.38
C PHE A 268 -9.88 1.37 -0.86
N ILE A 269 -8.61 1.77 -0.70
CA ILE A 269 -7.78 2.34 -1.77
C ILE A 269 -6.80 1.30 -2.31
N TRP A 270 -6.16 0.57 -1.40
CA TRP A 270 -5.21 -0.50 -1.66
C TRP A 270 -5.67 -1.79 -0.95
N PRO A 271 -6.64 -2.51 -1.51
CA PRO A 271 -7.17 -3.71 -0.89
C PRO A 271 -6.10 -4.78 -0.71
N SER A 272 -6.27 -5.58 0.33
CA SER A 272 -5.48 -6.79 0.53
C SER A 272 -5.62 -7.73 -0.68
N GLU A 273 -4.51 -8.34 -1.11
CA GLU A 273 -4.51 -9.18 -2.28
C GLU A 273 -5.03 -10.59 -1.96
N GLN A 274 -5.95 -11.07 -2.79
CA GLN A 274 -6.43 -12.43 -2.73
C GLN A 274 -5.83 -13.27 -3.85
N GLN A 275 -5.31 -14.44 -3.48
CA GLN A 275 -4.85 -15.46 -4.42
C GLN A 275 -5.60 -16.75 -4.18
N ASN A 276 -6.08 -17.36 -5.27
CA ASN A 276 -6.76 -18.64 -5.23
C ASN A 276 -5.92 -19.68 -5.98
N ILE A 277 -5.48 -20.70 -5.28
CA ILE A 277 -4.67 -21.79 -5.82
C ILE A 277 -5.49 -23.06 -5.71
N SER A 278 -5.79 -23.69 -6.85
CA SER A 278 -6.46 -24.98 -6.91
C SER A 278 -5.45 -26.09 -7.21
N SER A 279 -5.49 -27.16 -6.43
CA SER A 279 -4.65 -28.35 -6.69
C SER A 279 -5.17 -29.26 -7.80
N GLY A 280 -6.29 -28.88 -8.43
CA GLY A 280 -6.98 -29.69 -9.42
C GLY A 280 -7.71 -30.90 -8.82
N TRP A 281 -8.45 -31.61 -9.67
CA TRP A 281 -9.20 -32.79 -9.25
C TRP A 281 -8.27 -34.00 -9.10
N ARG A 282 -8.30 -34.64 -7.95
CA ARG A 282 -7.60 -35.91 -7.69
C ARG A 282 -8.61 -37.02 -7.51
N ARG A 283 -8.39 -38.15 -8.22
CA ARG A 283 -9.20 -39.36 -8.05
C ARG A 283 -8.76 -40.07 -6.76
N GLU A 284 -9.64 -40.19 -5.79
CA GLU A 284 -9.39 -40.92 -4.56
C GLU A 284 -9.75 -42.41 -4.70
N ARG A 285 -10.89 -42.70 -5.33
CA ARG A 285 -11.41 -44.04 -5.62
C ARG A 285 -12.26 -44.01 -6.90
N PRO A 286 -12.63 -45.16 -7.51
CA PRO A 286 -13.57 -45.19 -8.60
C PRO A 286 -14.85 -44.40 -8.27
N GLY A 287 -15.18 -43.39 -9.08
CA GLY A 287 -16.35 -42.52 -8.89
C GLY A 287 -16.26 -41.47 -7.80
N LYS A 288 -15.10 -41.34 -7.09
CA LYS A 288 -14.87 -40.30 -6.08
C LYS A 288 -13.67 -39.44 -6.44
N TYR A 289 -13.90 -38.15 -6.53
CA TYR A 289 -12.88 -37.14 -6.84
C TYR A 289 -12.86 -36.09 -5.76
N SER A 290 -11.68 -35.64 -5.35
CA SER A 290 -11.50 -34.51 -4.44
C SER A 290 -10.72 -33.39 -5.13
N ILE A 291 -11.00 -32.17 -4.74
CA ILE A 291 -10.26 -30.97 -5.11
C ILE A 291 -9.81 -30.26 -3.84
N GLY A 292 -8.56 -29.84 -3.82
CA GLY A 292 -8.06 -28.95 -2.80
C GLY A 292 -7.97 -27.53 -3.38
N SER A 293 -8.46 -26.55 -2.65
CA SER A 293 -8.28 -25.15 -2.96
C SER A 293 -7.66 -24.44 -1.74
N VAL A 294 -6.79 -23.49 -2.04
CA VAL A 294 -6.18 -22.62 -1.05
C VAL A 294 -6.49 -21.19 -1.45
N THR A 295 -7.17 -20.49 -0.57
CA THR A 295 -7.38 -19.03 -0.70
C THR A 295 -6.44 -18.35 0.27
N GLU A 296 -5.58 -17.48 -0.24
CA GLU A 296 -4.67 -16.68 0.57
C GLU A 296 -5.03 -15.20 0.40
N LEU A 297 -5.21 -14.49 1.52
CA LEU A 297 -5.43 -13.06 1.59
C LEU A 297 -4.23 -12.44 2.31
N SER A 298 -3.55 -11.49 1.65
CA SER A 298 -2.33 -10.86 2.17
C SER A 298 -2.38 -9.34 2.02
N ASN A 299 -1.94 -8.62 3.05
CA ASN A 299 -1.75 -7.17 3.00
C ASN A 299 -0.31 -6.76 2.63
N GLU A 300 0.51 -7.68 2.12
CA GLU A 300 1.92 -7.41 1.81
C GLU A 300 2.08 -6.30 0.77
N MET A 301 1.27 -6.32 -0.30
CA MET A 301 1.30 -5.28 -1.33
C MET A 301 0.78 -3.93 -0.84
N GLN A 302 -0.21 -3.92 0.06
CA GLN A 302 -0.68 -2.70 0.72
C GLN A 302 0.45 -2.07 1.53
N PHE A 303 1.16 -2.87 2.35
CA PHE A 303 2.31 -2.40 3.11
C PHE A 303 3.44 -1.92 2.19
N LEU A 304 3.74 -2.63 1.10
CA LEU A 304 4.78 -2.24 0.16
C LEU A 304 4.47 -0.88 -0.50
N ARG A 305 3.23 -0.65 -0.94
CA ARG A 305 2.79 0.64 -1.49
C ARG A 305 2.91 1.75 -0.47
N TYR A 306 2.45 1.49 0.76
CA TYR A 306 2.58 2.43 1.86
C TYR A 306 4.04 2.79 2.13
N SER A 307 4.89 1.81 2.32
CA SER A 307 6.31 1.96 2.59
C SER A 307 7.03 2.79 1.51
N ARG A 308 6.77 2.49 0.23
CA ARG A 308 7.31 3.23 -0.91
C ARG A 308 6.79 4.67 -0.98
N LEU A 309 5.50 4.89 -0.71
CA LEU A 309 4.94 6.24 -0.63
C LEU A 309 5.65 7.08 0.42
N ARG A 310 5.92 6.51 1.61
CA ARG A 310 6.66 7.19 2.68
C ARG A 310 8.07 7.59 2.21
N TYR A 311 8.76 6.68 1.52
CA TYR A 311 10.08 6.97 0.96
C TYR A 311 10.03 8.02 -0.16
N HIS A 312 9.02 7.99 -1.03
CA HIS A 312 8.81 9.00 -2.07
C HIS A 312 8.73 10.40 -1.48
N PHE A 313 7.91 10.60 -0.45
CA PHE A 313 7.79 11.91 0.21
C PHE A 313 9.04 12.31 0.98
N HIS A 314 9.72 11.36 1.60
CA HIS A 314 11.01 11.63 2.24
C HIS A 314 12.03 12.19 1.21
N ARG A 315 12.19 11.52 0.07
CA ARG A 315 13.10 11.99 -0.98
C ARG A 315 12.71 13.34 -1.58
N LYS A 316 11.42 13.65 -1.65
CA LYS A 316 10.95 14.94 -2.15
C LYS A 316 11.32 16.06 -1.19
N ALA A 317 11.11 15.85 0.11
CA ALA A 317 11.49 16.81 1.14
C ALA A 317 13.01 17.06 1.20
N ASP A 318 13.84 16.01 1.05
CA ASP A 318 15.29 16.17 1.01
C ASP A 318 15.75 17.03 -0.17
N LYS A 319 15.18 16.81 -1.36
CA LYS A 319 15.51 17.63 -2.55
C LYS A 319 15.10 19.10 -2.41
N GLU A 320 13.99 19.38 -1.75
CA GLU A 320 13.53 20.75 -1.49
C GLU A 320 14.47 21.46 -0.50
N ASN A 321 14.99 20.74 0.49
CA ASN A 321 15.96 21.28 1.46
C ASN A 321 17.36 21.51 0.84
N ASP A 322 17.79 20.70 -0.13
CA ASP A 322 19.08 20.86 -0.82
C ASP A 322 19.10 22.07 -1.79
N HIS A 323 17.92 22.62 -2.14
CA HIS A 323 17.78 23.75 -3.07
C HIS A 323 17.39 25.06 -2.35
N ALA A 324 17.15 25.04 -1.04
CA ALA A 324 16.84 26.20 -0.20
C ALA A 324 18.09 26.74 0.51
#